data_61229723a39da0b3e07110f40be67a72
#
_entry.id   61229723a39da0b3e07110f40be67a72
#
_cell.length_a   1.000
_cell.length_b   1.000
_cell.length_c   1.000
_cell.angle_alpha   90.00
_cell.angle_beta   90.00
_cell.angle_gamma   90.00
#
_symmetry.space_group_name_H-M   'P 1'
#
loop_
_entity.id
_entity.type
_entity.pdbx_description
1 polymer ?
#
loop_
_entity_poly.entity_id
_entity_poly.type
_entity_poly.pdbx_seq_one_letter_code
_entity_poly.pdbx_strand_id
1 'polypeptide(L)'
;MPKSRVENLCAILISKNSSVEEQVKKISNSDPEQKIIIPFTYDEIHKNLNSELYDSRFRKVFYSRDLFAFKSPLKKDSYFFGRNNLVNELVSKHNSSEHAGVFGLRKSGKTSIIYAIQRKLNIEKKSCVMLDCESPAIHQKRWYELLKEVVQEYKSLKISNVRIDLDSRYDEKNAAKSFEEDILKIYNSKKKETTLFIFDEIERISPFTGSSQHWSNGTDFIYFWQTLRSFYQKHPSVYTYMLVGTNPKCIEQPQFFGQDNPIYLSCSIHYLPNFSANQVIEMVGTLGRLMGLNFGTDICALLHNDCGGHPFLIRQMCSFIHNTYKNERPFTVDKATYRTALADYKSNLQQYFDMMLNVLSSWYPDEYEMLIMLALEDIETFNEFAKDNPSMVDHLLSFGLIQKSYNHKYVLSLDSLEIYLKNKNKFKKITLSDEEKLEEISLRRNRLEKKLRNLILNGLRFAYGKKAQEELLKAIPEDRREKLRSSSINDLLSNNTQLF
;
A
#
# COMPACT_ATOMS: atom_id res chain seq x y z
N MET A 1 26.48 17.72 2.62
CA MET A 1 25.22 18.30 2.13
C MET A 1 24.73 17.43 0.98
N PRO A 2 23.50 16.93 0.97
CA PRO A 2 22.99 16.27 -0.21
C PRO A 2 22.96 17.28 -1.35
N LYS A 3 23.53 16.89 -2.50
CA LYS A 3 23.48 17.68 -3.72
C LYS A 3 22.02 18.05 -3.96
N SER A 4 21.72 19.35 -4.10
CA SER A 4 20.41 19.91 -4.36
C SER A 4 19.67 19.08 -5.40
N ARG A 5 18.46 18.64 -5.06
CA ARG A 5 17.54 18.03 -6.04
C ARG A 5 17.37 19.00 -7.19
N VAL A 6 17.75 18.61 -8.38
CA VAL A 6 17.83 19.50 -9.55
C VAL A 6 16.46 19.66 -10.25
N GLU A 7 15.42 18.96 -9.78
CA GLU A 7 14.07 19.14 -10.33
C GLU A 7 13.45 20.44 -9.83
N ASN A 8 13.13 21.34 -10.75
CA ASN A 8 12.40 22.56 -10.47
C ASN A 8 10.97 22.21 -10.01
N LEU A 9 10.70 22.41 -8.73
CA LEU A 9 9.40 22.14 -8.11
C LEU A 9 8.32 23.08 -8.65
N CYS A 10 8.69 24.29 -9.03
CA CYS A 10 7.78 25.30 -9.55
C CYS A 10 8.34 26.01 -10.78
N ALA A 11 7.44 26.66 -11.51
CA ALA A 11 7.76 27.58 -12.60
C ALA A 11 6.90 28.83 -12.48
N ILE A 12 7.48 29.98 -12.81
CA ILE A 12 6.75 31.24 -12.92
C ILE A 12 6.22 31.35 -14.34
N LEU A 13 4.92 31.58 -14.48
CA LEU A 13 4.27 31.83 -15.75
C LEU A 13 3.83 33.31 -15.82
N ILE A 14 4.33 34.06 -16.81
CA ILE A 14 3.94 35.41 -17.08
C ILE A 14 3.03 35.40 -18.31
N SER A 15 1.83 35.95 -18.19
CA SER A 15 0.84 35.95 -19.26
C SER A 15 0.17 37.32 -19.43
N LYS A 16 -0.19 37.69 -20.68
CA LYS A 16 -1.04 38.84 -20.97
C LYS A 16 -2.52 38.57 -20.65
N ASN A 17 -2.89 37.30 -20.44
CA ASN A 17 -4.26 36.93 -20.12
C ASN A 17 -4.57 37.21 -18.66
N SER A 18 -5.58 38.04 -18.38
CA SER A 18 -6.02 38.37 -17.02
C SER A 18 -6.61 37.17 -16.25
N SER A 19 -7.10 36.15 -16.96
CA SER A 19 -7.65 34.93 -16.35
C SER A 19 -6.61 33.79 -16.18
N VAL A 20 -5.32 34.09 -16.29
CA VAL A 20 -4.24 33.08 -16.21
C VAL A 20 -4.26 32.26 -14.92
N GLU A 21 -4.61 32.86 -13.79
CA GLU A 21 -4.70 32.19 -12.49
C GLU A 21 -5.78 31.12 -12.51
N GLU A 22 -6.96 31.38 -13.05
CA GLU A 22 -8.04 30.39 -13.15
C GLU A 22 -7.69 29.26 -14.11
N GLN A 23 -7.04 29.55 -15.23
CA GLN A 23 -6.59 28.54 -16.18
C GLN A 23 -5.53 27.62 -15.58
N VAL A 24 -4.53 28.18 -14.89
CA VAL A 24 -3.51 27.40 -14.20
C VAL A 24 -4.12 26.54 -13.12
N LYS A 25 -5.10 27.03 -12.36
CA LYS A 25 -5.80 26.26 -11.32
C LYS A 25 -6.55 25.06 -11.92
N LYS A 26 -7.22 25.22 -13.06
CA LYS A 26 -7.90 24.12 -13.77
C LYS A 26 -6.92 23.02 -14.20
N ILE A 27 -5.78 23.43 -14.78
CA ILE A 27 -4.73 22.49 -15.24
C ILE A 27 -4.06 21.80 -14.06
N SER A 28 -3.76 22.53 -12.97
CA SER A 28 -3.08 21.98 -11.79
C SER A 28 -3.88 20.89 -11.04
N ASN A 29 -5.21 20.89 -11.18
CA ASN A 29 -6.08 19.91 -10.54
C ASN A 29 -6.11 18.57 -11.28
N SER A 30 -5.59 18.48 -12.51
CA SER A 30 -5.64 17.27 -13.33
C SER A 30 -4.50 16.27 -13.03
N ASP A 31 -3.35 16.75 -12.55
CA ASP A 31 -2.18 15.92 -12.22
C ASP A 31 -1.50 16.41 -10.92
N PRO A 32 -1.55 15.62 -9.84
CA PRO A 32 -0.93 15.97 -8.55
C PRO A 32 0.59 16.15 -8.63
N GLU A 33 1.27 15.44 -9.55
CA GLU A 33 2.71 15.56 -9.74
C GLU A 33 3.13 16.69 -10.72
N GLN A 34 2.16 17.43 -11.30
CA GLN A 34 2.48 18.52 -12.20
C GLN A 34 3.29 19.60 -11.49
N LYS A 35 4.23 20.22 -12.22
CA LYS A 35 4.97 21.38 -11.71
C LYS A 35 4.01 22.43 -11.17
N ILE A 36 4.35 22.99 -10.02
CA ILE A 36 3.59 24.09 -9.43
C ILE A 36 3.84 25.32 -10.30
N ILE A 37 2.81 25.78 -11.00
CA ILE A 37 2.89 26.95 -11.85
C ILE A 37 2.37 28.14 -11.05
N ILE A 38 3.22 29.17 -10.91
CA ILE A 38 2.89 30.41 -10.22
C ILE A 38 2.59 31.46 -11.26
N PRO A 39 1.30 31.78 -11.47
CA PRO A 39 0.89 32.73 -12.52
C PRO A 39 1.04 34.17 -12.09
N PHE A 40 1.56 34.99 -12.99
CA PHE A 40 1.53 36.45 -12.92
C PHE A 40 0.98 37.01 -14.23
N THR A 41 0.20 38.06 -14.14
CA THR A 41 -0.20 38.82 -15.32
C THR A 41 0.90 39.81 -15.69
N TYR A 42 0.95 40.21 -16.99
CA TYR A 42 1.89 41.23 -17.46
C TYR A 42 1.70 42.56 -16.76
N ASP A 43 0.45 42.90 -16.45
CA ASP A 43 0.10 44.18 -15.77
C ASP A 43 0.59 44.18 -14.30
N GLU A 44 0.53 43.06 -13.60
CA GLU A 44 1.07 42.96 -12.24
C GLU A 44 2.59 43.17 -12.21
N ILE A 45 3.30 42.68 -13.23
CA ILE A 45 4.76 42.85 -13.34
C ILE A 45 5.12 44.30 -13.70
N HIS A 46 4.34 44.95 -14.57
CA HIS A 46 4.59 46.32 -14.99
C HIS A 46 4.25 47.37 -13.93
N LYS A 47 3.26 47.10 -13.07
CA LYS A 47 2.75 48.03 -12.06
C LYS A 47 3.45 48.01 -10.69
N ASN A 48 4.69 47.57 -10.61
CA ASN A 48 5.50 47.39 -9.40
C ASN A 48 5.19 46.14 -8.60
N LEU A 49 5.89 45.08 -8.93
CA LEU A 49 6.04 43.90 -8.07
C LEU A 49 6.79 44.30 -6.81
N ASN A 50 6.07 44.41 -5.69
CA ASN A 50 6.69 44.45 -4.38
C ASN A 50 6.91 43.03 -3.85
N SER A 51 7.79 42.86 -2.87
CA SER A 51 8.08 41.57 -2.24
C SER A 51 6.82 40.92 -1.64
N GLU A 52 5.88 41.71 -1.14
CA GLU A 52 4.63 41.22 -0.54
C GLU A 52 3.71 40.52 -1.55
N LEU A 53 3.62 41.06 -2.78
CA LEU A 53 2.80 40.45 -3.83
C LEU A 53 3.38 39.12 -4.25
N TYR A 54 4.71 39.03 -4.38
CA TYR A 54 5.41 37.75 -4.64
C TYR A 54 5.12 36.76 -3.55
N ASP A 55 5.41 37.09 -2.31
CA ASP A 55 5.25 36.18 -1.17
C ASP A 55 3.80 35.73 -1.02
N SER A 56 2.83 36.62 -1.14
CA SER A 56 1.42 36.26 -1.05
C SER A 56 0.99 35.31 -2.18
N ARG A 57 1.46 35.54 -3.42
CA ARG A 57 1.15 34.69 -4.57
C ARG A 57 1.76 33.33 -4.45
N PHE A 58 3.04 33.25 -4.03
CA PHE A 58 3.71 31.97 -3.77
C PHE A 58 3.00 31.19 -2.66
N ARG A 59 2.72 31.84 -1.52
CA ARG A 59 1.97 31.21 -0.42
C ARG A 59 0.60 30.73 -0.88
N LYS A 60 -0.18 31.55 -1.59
CA LYS A 60 -1.50 31.16 -2.09
C LYS A 60 -1.45 29.90 -2.95
N VAL A 61 -0.50 29.80 -3.88
CA VAL A 61 -0.38 28.68 -4.81
C VAL A 61 0.15 27.42 -4.09
N PHE A 62 1.19 27.54 -3.27
CA PHE A 62 1.76 26.40 -2.56
C PHE A 62 0.83 25.89 -1.46
N TYR A 63 0.21 26.77 -0.68
CA TYR A 63 -0.63 26.39 0.46
C TYR A 63 -1.97 25.79 0.03
N SER A 64 -2.45 26.09 -1.17
CA SER A 64 -3.67 25.51 -1.70
C SER A 64 -3.50 24.09 -2.25
N ARG A 65 -2.25 23.65 -2.49
CA ARG A 65 -1.97 22.38 -3.13
C ARG A 65 -1.64 21.29 -2.09
N ASP A 66 -2.29 20.15 -2.21
CA ASP A 66 -2.00 19.01 -1.37
C ASP A 66 -0.83 18.17 -1.94
N LEU A 67 0.37 18.34 -1.38
CA LEU A 67 1.57 17.62 -1.79
C LEU A 67 1.68 16.22 -1.15
N PHE A 68 0.73 15.85 -0.30
CA PHE A 68 0.64 14.52 0.29
C PHE A 68 -0.37 13.60 -0.42
N ALA A 69 -1.32 14.14 -1.19
CA ALA A 69 -2.51 13.46 -1.72
C ALA A 69 -2.25 12.40 -2.81
N PHE A 70 -1.03 11.88 -2.95
CA PHE A 70 -0.71 10.90 -3.98
C PHE A 70 -1.28 9.52 -3.64
N LYS A 71 -2.24 9.06 -4.45
CA LYS A 71 -2.78 7.68 -4.42
C LYS A 71 -2.15 6.78 -5.49
N SER A 72 -1.56 7.36 -6.52
CA SER A 72 -0.80 6.72 -7.59
C SER A 72 0.69 6.60 -7.25
N PRO A 73 1.44 5.73 -7.94
CA PRO A 73 2.89 5.64 -7.78
C PRO A 73 3.60 6.95 -8.14
N LEU A 74 4.63 7.31 -7.39
CA LEU A 74 5.39 8.55 -7.55
C LEU A 74 6.34 8.46 -8.74
N LYS A 75 6.14 9.32 -9.73
CA LYS A 75 6.97 9.37 -10.93
C LYS A 75 8.15 10.34 -10.82
N LYS A 76 8.01 11.42 -10.02
CA LYS A 76 9.02 12.48 -9.86
C LYS A 76 9.86 12.31 -8.61
N ASP A 77 11.13 12.71 -8.70
CA ASP A 77 12.08 12.65 -7.60
C ASP A 77 11.73 13.61 -6.46
N SER A 78 11.12 14.74 -6.78
CA SER A 78 10.71 15.77 -5.81
C SER A 78 9.80 15.24 -4.69
N TYR A 79 9.04 14.19 -4.97
CA TYR A 79 8.11 13.56 -4.03
C TYR A 79 8.58 12.21 -3.50
N PHE A 80 9.75 11.73 -3.98
CA PHE A 80 10.30 10.43 -3.61
C PHE A 80 11.30 10.61 -2.47
N PHE A 81 11.02 9.99 -1.32
CA PHE A 81 11.81 10.12 -0.09
C PHE A 81 12.26 8.74 0.43
N GLY A 82 13.33 8.75 1.21
CA GLY A 82 13.69 7.68 2.13
C GLY A 82 14.26 6.40 1.52
N ARG A 83 14.31 6.23 0.19
CA ARG A 83 14.69 4.95 -0.44
C ARG A 83 15.80 5.04 -1.49
N ASN A 84 16.54 6.14 -1.52
CA ASN A 84 17.61 6.33 -2.49
C ASN A 84 18.71 5.27 -2.38
N ASN A 85 19.02 4.80 -1.17
CA ASN A 85 20.01 3.74 -0.95
C ASN A 85 19.59 2.43 -1.62
N LEU A 86 18.33 2.02 -1.45
CA LEU A 86 17.80 0.82 -2.09
C LEU A 86 17.80 0.96 -3.62
N VAL A 87 17.39 2.12 -4.16
CA VAL A 87 17.47 2.38 -5.61
C VAL A 87 18.90 2.27 -6.11
N ASN A 88 19.87 2.83 -5.36
CA ASN A 88 21.29 2.74 -5.72
C ASN A 88 21.80 1.30 -5.70
N GLU A 89 21.41 0.52 -4.70
CA GLU A 89 21.77 -0.89 -4.58
C GLU A 89 21.20 -1.71 -5.75
N LEU A 90 19.91 -1.55 -6.08
CA LEU A 90 19.26 -2.27 -7.18
C LEU A 90 19.88 -1.93 -8.54
N VAL A 91 20.21 -0.66 -8.78
CA VAL A 91 20.93 -0.25 -9.99
C VAL A 91 22.35 -0.81 -10.01
N SER A 92 23.04 -0.86 -8.87
CA SER A 92 24.38 -1.47 -8.77
C SER A 92 24.34 -2.96 -9.12
N LYS A 93 23.33 -3.70 -8.63
CA LYS A 93 23.13 -5.11 -8.99
C LYS A 93 22.94 -5.31 -10.49
N HIS A 94 22.06 -4.50 -11.10
CA HIS A 94 21.92 -4.52 -12.57
C HIS A 94 23.25 -4.27 -13.27
N ASN A 95 24.03 -3.30 -12.80
CA ASN A 95 25.34 -2.97 -13.38
C ASN A 95 26.37 -4.10 -13.22
N SER A 96 26.21 -4.94 -12.19
CA SER A 96 27.01 -6.15 -11.94
C SER A 96 26.45 -7.41 -12.59
N SER A 97 25.46 -7.27 -13.48
CA SER A 97 24.75 -8.38 -14.13
C SER A 97 24.03 -9.33 -13.16
N GLU A 98 23.58 -8.83 -12.02
CA GLU A 98 22.81 -9.59 -11.05
C GLU A 98 21.31 -9.33 -11.19
N HIS A 99 20.50 -10.37 -10.94
CA HIS A 99 19.04 -10.27 -10.87
C HIS A 99 18.61 -9.83 -9.47
N ALA A 100 17.45 -9.17 -9.37
CA ALA A 100 16.90 -8.70 -8.10
C ALA A 100 15.40 -8.98 -7.99
N GLY A 101 14.92 -9.18 -6.77
CA GLY A 101 13.52 -9.22 -6.43
C GLY A 101 13.17 -8.07 -5.45
N VAL A 102 12.07 -7.38 -5.67
CA VAL A 102 11.57 -6.30 -4.81
C VAL A 102 10.15 -6.62 -4.38
N PHE A 103 9.97 -6.93 -3.11
CA PHE A 103 8.69 -7.37 -2.59
C PHE A 103 8.19 -6.47 -1.46
N GLY A 104 6.88 -6.39 -1.30
CA GLY A 104 6.25 -5.60 -0.25
C GLY A 104 4.73 -5.56 -0.39
N LEU A 105 4.05 -5.25 0.68
CA LEU A 105 2.59 -5.17 0.71
C LEU A 105 2.04 -4.12 -0.26
N ARG A 106 0.74 -4.17 -0.51
CA ARG A 106 0.05 -3.15 -1.31
C ARG A 106 0.29 -1.75 -0.74
N LYS A 107 0.49 -0.77 -1.65
CA LYS A 107 0.79 0.64 -1.28
C LYS A 107 2.12 0.84 -0.53
N SER A 108 2.98 -0.15 -0.43
CA SER A 108 4.33 0.02 0.13
C SER A 108 5.26 0.88 -0.75
N GLY A 109 4.90 1.12 -2.02
CA GLY A 109 5.64 1.98 -2.95
C GLY A 109 6.54 1.23 -3.95
N LYS A 110 6.26 -0.05 -4.24
CA LYS A 110 6.98 -0.88 -5.22
C LYS A 110 7.14 -0.18 -6.58
N THR A 111 6.04 0.20 -7.21
CA THR A 111 6.06 0.86 -8.52
C THR A 111 6.74 2.23 -8.48
N SER A 112 6.72 2.93 -7.33
CA SER A 112 7.50 4.17 -7.16
C SER A 112 9.01 3.91 -7.19
N ILE A 113 9.47 2.78 -6.65
CA ILE A 113 10.86 2.32 -6.76
C ILE A 113 11.21 2.04 -8.23
N ILE A 114 10.34 1.37 -8.97
CA ILE A 114 10.54 1.13 -10.41
C ILE A 114 10.78 2.45 -11.14
N TYR A 115 9.91 3.44 -10.94
CA TYR A 115 10.09 4.77 -11.56
C TYR A 115 11.38 5.47 -11.12
N ALA A 116 11.80 5.30 -9.85
CA ALA A 116 13.07 5.84 -9.39
C ALA A 116 14.27 5.16 -10.06
N ILE A 117 14.25 3.84 -10.25
CA ILE A 117 15.25 3.08 -10.99
C ILE A 117 15.28 3.53 -12.46
N GLN A 118 14.13 3.65 -13.11
CA GLN A 118 14.04 4.13 -14.50
C GLN A 118 14.66 5.52 -14.66
N ARG A 119 14.34 6.46 -13.76
CA ARG A 119 14.96 7.80 -13.78
C ARG A 119 16.48 7.72 -13.67
N LYS A 120 17.00 6.88 -12.76
CA LYS A 120 18.42 6.73 -12.57
C LYS A 120 19.11 6.10 -13.77
N LEU A 121 18.55 5.02 -14.34
CA LEU A 121 19.04 4.39 -15.55
C LEU A 121 19.02 5.35 -16.74
N ASN A 122 17.98 6.17 -16.87
CA ASN A 122 17.89 7.20 -17.93
C ASN A 122 19.02 8.25 -17.80
N ILE A 123 19.40 8.66 -16.58
CA ILE A 123 20.54 9.54 -16.34
C ILE A 123 21.84 8.85 -16.75
N GLU A 124 21.98 7.56 -16.48
CA GLU A 124 23.12 6.73 -16.87
C GLU A 124 23.07 6.34 -18.37
N LYS A 125 22.04 6.75 -19.12
CA LYS A 125 21.76 6.39 -20.52
C LYS A 125 21.59 4.89 -20.75
N LYS A 126 21.13 4.16 -19.74
CA LYS A 126 20.84 2.72 -19.79
C LYS A 126 19.38 2.45 -20.05
N SER A 127 19.13 1.32 -20.69
CA SER A 127 17.81 0.91 -21.11
C SER A 127 17.11 0.04 -20.07
N CYS A 128 15.81 0.25 -19.90
CA CYS A 128 14.97 -0.70 -19.17
C CYS A 128 13.61 -0.91 -19.90
N VAL A 129 13.08 -2.10 -19.78
CA VAL A 129 11.75 -2.51 -20.24
C VAL A 129 10.94 -2.84 -19.01
N MET A 130 9.70 -2.37 -18.95
CA MET A 130 8.77 -2.67 -17.85
C MET A 130 7.56 -3.39 -18.42
N LEU A 131 7.24 -4.55 -17.85
CA LEU A 131 6.03 -5.31 -18.12
C LEU A 131 5.15 -5.29 -16.88
N ASP A 132 3.93 -4.78 -17.05
CA ASP A 132 2.89 -4.79 -16.01
C ASP A 132 2.11 -6.10 -16.11
N CYS A 133 2.46 -7.07 -15.25
CA CYS A 133 1.82 -8.39 -15.24
C CYS A 133 0.37 -8.33 -14.72
N GLU A 134 -0.08 -7.24 -14.08
CA GLU A 134 -1.48 -7.08 -13.71
C GLU A 134 -2.39 -6.81 -14.93
N SER A 135 -1.79 -6.31 -16.02
CA SER A 135 -2.54 -6.06 -17.25
C SER A 135 -3.07 -7.34 -17.88
N PRO A 136 -4.37 -7.42 -18.23
CA PRO A 136 -4.92 -8.55 -19.00
C PRO A 136 -4.19 -8.79 -20.31
N ALA A 137 -3.65 -7.74 -20.93
CA ALA A 137 -2.83 -7.85 -22.14
C ALA A 137 -1.54 -8.64 -21.93
N ILE A 138 -1.11 -8.83 -20.68
CA ILE A 138 0.07 -9.61 -20.30
C ILE A 138 -0.33 -10.97 -19.72
N HIS A 139 -1.10 -11.01 -18.61
CA HIS A 139 -1.37 -12.28 -17.91
C HIS A 139 -2.31 -13.23 -18.66
N GLN A 140 -3.00 -12.80 -19.73
CA GLN A 140 -3.77 -13.70 -20.61
C GLN A 140 -2.92 -14.35 -21.68
N LYS A 141 -1.69 -13.84 -21.92
CA LYS A 141 -0.77 -14.43 -22.90
C LYS A 141 -0.22 -15.76 -22.42
N ARG A 142 -0.05 -16.70 -23.37
CA ARG A 142 0.72 -17.91 -23.15
C ARG A 142 2.21 -17.56 -23.07
N TRP A 143 3.01 -18.42 -22.49
CA TRP A 143 4.46 -18.20 -22.29
C TRP A 143 5.20 -17.76 -23.57
N TYR A 144 4.88 -18.35 -24.71
CA TYR A 144 5.49 -18.01 -26.00
C TYR A 144 5.05 -16.64 -26.54
N GLU A 145 3.80 -16.26 -26.28
CA GLU A 145 3.28 -14.93 -26.61
C GLU A 145 3.87 -13.84 -25.68
N LEU A 146 4.13 -14.19 -24.41
CA LEU A 146 4.81 -13.27 -23.50
C LEU A 146 6.28 -13.08 -23.89
N LEU A 147 6.99 -14.11 -24.37
CA LEU A 147 8.33 -13.94 -24.93
C LEU A 147 8.32 -12.98 -26.13
N LYS A 148 7.31 -13.09 -27.01
CA LYS A 148 7.11 -12.15 -28.13
C LYS A 148 6.94 -10.72 -27.60
N GLU A 149 6.13 -10.52 -26.56
CA GLU A 149 5.90 -9.21 -25.97
C GLU A 149 7.19 -8.61 -25.39
N VAL A 150 7.99 -9.39 -24.65
CA VAL A 150 9.30 -8.95 -24.14
C VAL A 150 10.19 -8.44 -25.26
N VAL A 151 10.25 -9.16 -26.39
CA VAL A 151 11.04 -8.74 -27.56
C VAL A 151 10.45 -7.48 -28.21
N GLN A 152 9.13 -7.38 -28.29
CA GLN A 152 8.44 -6.22 -28.87
C GLN A 152 8.72 -4.96 -28.04
N GLU A 153 8.59 -5.05 -26.71
CA GLU A 153 8.91 -3.95 -25.80
C GLU A 153 10.39 -3.58 -25.85
N TYR A 154 11.30 -4.56 -25.92
CA TYR A 154 12.73 -4.31 -26.06
C TYR A 154 13.06 -3.60 -27.39
N LYS A 155 12.41 -4.01 -28.48
CA LYS A 155 12.55 -3.38 -29.81
C LYS A 155 12.00 -1.95 -29.83
N SER A 156 10.93 -1.65 -29.06
CA SER A 156 10.27 -0.34 -29.04
C SER A 156 11.14 0.75 -28.42
N LEU A 157 12.13 0.38 -27.60
CA LEU A 157 13.12 1.31 -27.11
C LEU A 157 13.83 1.93 -28.31
N LYS A 158 13.57 3.21 -28.61
CA LYS A 158 13.91 4.01 -29.83
C LYS A 158 15.36 3.93 -30.36
N ILE A 159 16.13 2.93 -29.96
CA ILE A 159 17.57 2.81 -30.17
C ILE A 159 17.90 1.79 -31.26
N SER A 160 16.94 0.98 -31.77
CA SER A 160 17.22 -0.04 -32.77
C SER A 160 16.34 0.09 -34.01
N ASN A 161 16.98 0.19 -35.19
CA ASN A 161 16.33 0.10 -36.51
C ASN A 161 16.24 -1.36 -37.00
N VAL A 162 16.22 -2.34 -36.09
CA VAL A 162 16.25 -3.76 -36.46
C VAL A 162 14.88 -4.19 -36.95
N ARG A 163 14.82 -4.75 -38.16
CA ARG A 163 13.64 -5.41 -38.70
C ARG A 163 13.58 -6.84 -38.16
N ILE A 164 12.55 -7.14 -37.40
CA ILE A 164 12.26 -8.48 -36.86
C ILE A 164 10.81 -8.79 -37.21
N ASP A 165 10.61 -9.92 -37.88
CA ASP A 165 9.28 -10.48 -38.08
C ASP A 165 8.89 -11.25 -36.79
N LEU A 166 7.89 -10.75 -36.08
CA LEU A 166 7.44 -11.31 -34.83
C LEU A 166 6.23 -12.25 -34.99
N ASP A 167 5.51 -12.17 -36.12
CA ASP A 167 4.17 -12.77 -36.18
C ASP A 167 4.18 -14.27 -36.45
N SER A 168 5.15 -14.78 -37.23
CA SER A 168 5.19 -16.20 -37.64
C SER A 168 6.11 -17.09 -36.82
N ARG A 169 6.84 -16.54 -35.80
CA ARG A 169 7.96 -17.22 -35.14
C ARG A 169 7.74 -17.57 -33.68
N TYR A 170 6.69 -17.03 -33.05
CA TYR A 170 6.41 -17.21 -31.64
C TYR A 170 5.21 -18.15 -31.42
N ASP A 171 5.47 -19.42 -31.69
CA ASP A 171 4.59 -20.54 -31.32
C ASP A 171 5.24 -21.42 -30.24
N GLU A 172 4.51 -22.38 -29.72
CA GLU A 172 4.94 -23.25 -28.64
C GLU A 172 6.25 -24.04 -28.94
N LYS A 173 6.55 -24.32 -30.22
CA LYS A 173 7.72 -25.10 -30.62
C LYS A 173 8.95 -24.21 -30.91
N ASN A 174 8.74 -23.02 -31.42
CA ASN A 174 9.80 -22.19 -31.97
C ASN A 174 10.15 -20.99 -31.08
N ALA A 175 9.28 -20.58 -30.16
CA ALA A 175 9.40 -19.33 -29.43
C ALA A 175 10.73 -19.19 -28.66
N ALA A 176 11.22 -20.26 -28.02
CA ALA A 176 12.47 -20.21 -27.28
C ALA A 176 13.67 -19.89 -28.17
N LYS A 177 13.75 -20.51 -29.35
CA LYS A 177 14.81 -20.24 -30.32
C LYS A 177 14.68 -18.86 -30.93
N SER A 178 13.46 -18.47 -31.31
CA SER A 178 13.16 -17.14 -31.87
C SER A 178 13.51 -16.03 -30.91
N PHE A 179 13.23 -16.23 -29.61
CA PHE A 179 13.59 -15.29 -28.54
C PHE A 179 15.11 -15.09 -28.45
N GLU A 180 15.89 -16.19 -28.43
CA GLU A 180 17.36 -16.13 -28.40
C GLU A 180 17.92 -15.33 -29.58
N GLU A 181 17.47 -15.64 -30.79
CA GLU A 181 17.93 -14.97 -32.02
C GLU A 181 17.56 -13.48 -32.03
N ASP A 182 16.33 -13.13 -31.66
CA ASP A 182 15.82 -11.76 -31.74
C ASP A 182 16.38 -10.86 -30.64
N ILE A 183 16.52 -11.37 -29.43
CA ILE A 183 17.20 -10.63 -28.34
C ILE A 183 18.64 -10.32 -28.71
N LEU A 184 19.39 -11.28 -29.27
CA LEU A 184 20.78 -11.06 -29.70
C LEU A 184 20.87 -10.04 -30.87
N LYS A 185 19.94 -10.07 -31.81
CA LYS A 185 19.90 -9.07 -32.90
C LYS A 185 19.72 -7.66 -32.33
N ILE A 186 18.77 -7.48 -31.39
CA ILE A 186 18.53 -6.17 -30.76
C ILE A 186 19.76 -5.75 -29.95
N TYR A 187 20.30 -6.61 -29.11
CA TYR A 187 21.47 -6.35 -28.27
C TYR A 187 22.68 -5.90 -29.09
N ASN A 188 22.98 -6.62 -30.20
CA ASN A 188 24.09 -6.25 -31.07
C ASN A 188 23.88 -4.90 -31.76
N SER A 189 22.63 -4.55 -32.08
CA SER A 189 22.29 -3.24 -32.67
C SER A 189 22.41 -2.08 -31.68
N LYS A 190 22.31 -2.36 -30.37
CA LYS A 190 22.34 -1.40 -29.25
C LYS A 190 23.73 -1.22 -28.62
N LYS A 191 24.79 -1.36 -29.36
CA LYS A 191 26.19 -1.24 -28.87
C LYS A 191 26.50 -2.20 -27.70
N LYS A 192 25.81 -3.32 -27.60
CA LYS A 192 25.97 -4.34 -26.57
C LYS A 192 25.74 -3.80 -25.15
N GLU A 193 24.74 -2.96 -24.96
CA GLU A 193 24.34 -2.43 -23.66
C GLU A 193 23.37 -3.37 -22.97
N THR A 194 23.68 -3.74 -21.71
CA THR A 194 22.82 -4.58 -20.87
C THR A 194 21.49 -3.86 -20.57
N THR A 195 20.37 -4.55 -20.76
CA THR A 195 19.04 -4.00 -20.52
C THR A 195 18.40 -4.63 -19.30
N LEU A 196 17.74 -3.83 -18.47
CA LEU A 196 16.97 -4.30 -17.33
C LEU A 196 15.53 -4.62 -17.76
N PHE A 197 15.08 -5.87 -17.58
CA PHE A 197 13.67 -6.26 -17.71
C PHE A 197 13.01 -6.24 -16.34
N ILE A 198 11.94 -5.47 -16.18
CA ILE A 198 11.19 -5.34 -14.94
C ILE A 198 9.83 -6.00 -15.13
N PHE A 199 9.51 -6.98 -14.27
CA PHE A 199 8.21 -7.63 -14.22
C PHE A 199 7.49 -7.14 -12.96
N ASP A 200 6.56 -6.19 -13.10
CA ASP A 200 5.75 -5.67 -11.98
C ASP A 200 4.53 -6.57 -11.76
N GLU A 201 4.10 -6.72 -10.50
CA GLU A 201 3.02 -7.60 -10.04
C GLU A 201 3.19 -9.05 -10.54
N ILE A 202 4.43 -9.59 -10.36
CA ILE A 202 4.87 -10.91 -10.85
C ILE A 202 3.94 -12.06 -10.43
N GLU A 203 3.26 -11.94 -9.31
CA GLU A 203 2.28 -12.92 -8.83
C GLU A 203 1.15 -13.21 -9.81
N ARG A 204 0.87 -12.29 -10.74
CA ARG A 204 -0.19 -12.45 -11.76
C ARG A 204 0.15 -13.48 -12.83
N ILE A 205 1.44 -13.78 -12.99
CA ILE A 205 1.96 -14.79 -13.92
C ILE A 205 2.77 -15.86 -13.18
N SER A 206 2.47 -16.09 -11.90
CA SER A 206 3.16 -17.08 -11.04
C SER A 206 2.25 -18.26 -10.68
N PRO A 207 2.83 -19.42 -10.31
CA PRO A 207 2.07 -20.58 -9.85
C PRO A 207 1.18 -20.23 -8.65
N PHE A 208 0.00 -20.85 -8.57
CA PHE A 208 -1.05 -20.68 -7.56
C PHE A 208 -1.73 -19.30 -7.53
N THR A 209 -1.02 -18.23 -7.81
CA THR A 209 -1.52 -16.84 -7.71
C THR A 209 -1.84 -16.20 -9.06
N GLY A 210 -1.45 -16.85 -10.15
CA GLY A 210 -1.64 -16.37 -11.51
C GLY A 210 -3.10 -16.06 -11.84
N SER A 211 -3.32 -14.95 -12.53
CA SER A 211 -4.66 -14.48 -12.92
C SER A 211 -5.30 -15.36 -14.00
N SER A 212 -4.52 -16.11 -14.77
CA SER A 212 -4.97 -17.06 -15.78
C SER A 212 -4.58 -18.48 -15.41
N GLN A 213 -5.41 -19.44 -15.82
CA GLN A 213 -5.25 -20.85 -15.44
C GLN A 213 -3.89 -21.42 -15.89
N HIS A 214 -3.40 -21.07 -17.07
CA HIS A 214 -2.13 -21.55 -17.62
C HIS A 214 -0.91 -21.03 -16.84
N TRP A 215 -1.02 -19.90 -16.14
CA TRP A 215 0.00 -19.42 -15.19
C TRP A 215 -0.17 -20.08 -13.82
N SER A 216 -1.39 -20.12 -13.30
CA SER A 216 -1.66 -20.65 -11.95
C SER A 216 -1.36 -22.13 -11.82
N ASN A 217 -1.48 -22.92 -12.90
CA ASN A 217 -1.08 -24.35 -12.92
C ASN A 217 0.43 -24.56 -13.15
N GLY A 218 1.21 -23.49 -13.31
CA GLY A 218 2.66 -23.49 -13.36
C GLY A 218 3.29 -23.87 -14.71
N THR A 219 2.54 -24.38 -15.68
CA THR A 219 3.12 -24.87 -16.95
C THR A 219 3.79 -23.73 -17.73
N ASP A 220 3.06 -22.63 -17.97
CA ASP A 220 3.59 -21.48 -18.70
C ASP A 220 4.70 -20.76 -17.93
N PHE A 221 4.62 -20.73 -16.61
CA PHE A 221 5.68 -20.20 -15.74
C PHE A 221 7.00 -20.94 -15.93
N ILE A 222 6.97 -22.26 -15.90
CA ILE A 222 8.18 -23.10 -16.05
C ILE A 222 8.83 -22.85 -17.43
N TYR A 223 8.08 -22.95 -18.52
CA TYR A 223 8.63 -22.76 -19.87
C TYR A 223 9.16 -21.35 -20.10
N PHE A 224 8.46 -20.34 -19.62
CA PHE A 224 8.90 -18.96 -19.75
C PHE A 224 10.25 -18.73 -19.05
N TRP A 225 10.34 -19.11 -17.78
CA TRP A 225 11.56 -18.87 -17.01
C TRP A 225 12.71 -19.81 -17.37
N GLN A 226 12.43 -21.04 -17.81
CA GLN A 226 13.46 -21.90 -18.40
C GLN A 226 14.08 -21.27 -19.64
N THR A 227 13.29 -20.67 -20.49
CA THR A 227 13.77 -19.97 -21.69
C THR A 227 14.67 -18.81 -21.32
N LEU A 228 14.24 -17.94 -20.41
CA LEU A 228 15.04 -16.80 -19.96
C LEU A 228 16.34 -17.28 -19.28
N ARG A 229 16.24 -18.26 -18.36
CA ARG A 229 17.41 -18.80 -17.65
C ARG A 229 18.43 -19.41 -18.62
N SER A 230 17.99 -20.25 -19.53
CA SER A 230 18.88 -20.89 -20.53
C SER A 230 19.62 -19.86 -21.38
N PHE A 231 18.90 -18.83 -21.82
CA PHE A 231 19.50 -17.72 -22.58
C PHE A 231 20.51 -16.94 -21.72
N TYR A 232 20.15 -16.56 -20.51
CA TYR A 232 21.04 -15.82 -19.61
C TYR A 232 22.34 -16.58 -19.29
N GLN A 233 22.26 -17.89 -19.09
CA GLN A 233 23.43 -18.73 -18.85
C GLN A 233 24.44 -18.70 -20.02
N LYS A 234 23.95 -18.59 -21.27
CA LYS A 234 24.78 -18.47 -22.45
C LYS A 234 25.29 -17.03 -22.68
N HIS A 235 24.49 -16.04 -22.27
CA HIS A 235 24.71 -14.63 -22.59
C HIS A 235 24.42 -13.70 -21.38
N PRO A 236 25.20 -13.78 -20.29
CA PRO A 236 24.87 -13.11 -19.02
C PRO A 236 24.95 -11.57 -19.09
N SER A 237 25.60 -11.01 -20.11
CA SER A 237 25.72 -9.55 -20.29
C SER A 237 24.56 -8.91 -21.08
N VAL A 238 23.65 -9.71 -21.62
CA VAL A 238 22.61 -9.17 -22.52
C VAL A 238 21.51 -8.47 -21.74
N TYR A 239 21.03 -9.08 -20.67
CA TYR A 239 20.03 -8.48 -19.79
C TYR A 239 20.16 -8.96 -18.36
N THR A 240 19.54 -8.22 -17.47
CA THR A 240 19.14 -8.68 -16.13
C THR A 240 17.64 -8.54 -16.00
N TYR A 241 17.05 -9.22 -15.03
CA TYR A 241 15.65 -9.00 -14.71
C TYR A 241 15.46 -8.60 -13.24
N MET A 242 14.38 -7.87 -13.00
CA MET A 242 13.91 -7.50 -11.68
C MET A 242 12.45 -7.93 -11.53
N LEU A 243 12.19 -8.77 -10.53
CA LEU A 243 10.86 -9.23 -10.17
C LEU A 243 10.30 -8.29 -9.11
N VAL A 244 9.12 -7.76 -9.34
CA VAL A 244 8.46 -6.86 -8.39
C VAL A 244 7.07 -7.39 -8.10
N GLY A 245 6.73 -7.48 -6.83
CA GLY A 245 5.44 -8.03 -6.44
C GLY A 245 5.18 -7.98 -4.93
N THR A 246 4.09 -8.60 -4.55
CA THR A 246 3.73 -8.74 -3.14
C THR A 246 4.15 -10.10 -2.59
N ASN A 247 4.16 -11.13 -3.45
CA ASN A 247 4.39 -12.51 -3.05
C ASN A 247 5.69 -13.07 -3.65
N PRO A 248 6.76 -13.29 -2.85
CA PRO A 248 8.02 -13.83 -3.31
C PRO A 248 8.01 -15.35 -3.52
N LYS A 249 6.92 -16.08 -3.26
CA LYS A 249 6.87 -17.56 -3.36
C LYS A 249 7.39 -18.10 -4.71
N CYS A 250 7.24 -17.31 -5.79
CA CYS A 250 7.73 -17.71 -7.11
C CYS A 250 9.26 -17.90 -7.18
N ILE A 251 10.02 -17.33 -6.25
CA ILE A 251 11.48 -17.48 -6.18
C ILE A 251 11.96 -18.22 -4.90
N GLU A 252 11.09 -18.40 -3.93
CA GLU A 252 11.42 -19.07 -2.65
C GLU A 252 11.15 -20.57 -2.68
N GLN A 253 10.25 -21.04 -3.53
CA GLN A 253 9.93 -22.47 -3.61
C GLN A 253 10.84 -23.20 -4.60
N PRO A 254 11.47 -24.31 -4.19
CA PRO A 254 12.40 -25.06 -5.04
C PRO A 254 11.70 -25.77 -6.20
N GLN A 255 10.43 -26.16 -6.02
CA GLN A 255 9.67 -26.91 -7.01
C GLN A 255 8.21 -26.43 -7.06
N PHE A 256 7.62 -26.54 -8.25
CA PHE A 256 6.18 -26.37 -8.49
C PHE A 256 5.65 -27.60 -9.22
N PHE A 257 4.59 -28.22 -8.67
CA PHE A 257 3.92 -29.39 -9.28
C PHE A 257 4.89 -30.52 -9.68
N GLY A 258 5.93 -30.75 -8.86
CA GLY A 258 6.93 -31.80 -9.11
C GLY A 258 8.00 -31.44 -10.14
N GLN A 259 8.03 -30.20 -10.65
CA GLN A 259 9.06 -29.69 -11.55
C GLN A 259 9.94 -28.67 -10.83
N ASP A 260 11.23 -28.65 -11.18
CA ASP A 260 12.18 -27.70 -10.62
C ASP A 260 11.82 -26.27 -11.01
N ASN A 261 11.86 -25.36 -10.05
CA ASN A 261 11.62 -23.94 -10.29
C ASN A 261 12.84 -23.30 -10.97
N PRO A 262 12.70 -22.79 -12.21
CA PRO A 262 13.83 -22.24 -12.97
C PRO A 262 14.47 -21.01 -12.32
N ILE A 263 13.71 -20.26 -11.51
CA ILE A 263 14.18 -19.02 -10.87
C ILE A 263 14.37 -19.16 -9.35
N TYR A 264 14.33 -20.38 -8.82
CA TYR A 264 14.64 -20.64 -7.41
C TYR A 264 16.00 -20.07 -7.04
N LEU A 265 16.05 -19.20 -6.02
CA LEU A 265 17.26 -18.51 -5.55
C LEU A 265 18.06 -17.78 -6.66
N SER A 266 17.41 -17.44 -7.78
CA SER A 266 18.09 -16.80 -8.92
C SER A 266 18.32 -15.31 -8.72
N CYS A 267 17.66 -14.67 -7.77
CA CYS A 267 17.80 -13.25 -7.49
C CYS A 267 17.83 -12.98 -5.99
N SER A 268 18.51 -11.89 -5.62
CA SER A 268 18.47 -11.39 -4.24
C SER A 268 17.12 -10.73 -3.95
N ILE A 269 16.51 -11.11 -2.82
CA ILE A 269 15.22 -10.57 -2.40
C ILE A 269 15.46 -9.30 -1.57
N HIS A 270 14.77 -8.23 -1.93
CA HIS A 270 14.72 -6.97 -1.20
C HIS A 270 13.28 -6.69 -0.80
N TYR A 271 13.02 -6.63 0.48
CA TYR A 271 11.74 -6.16 0.98
C TYR A 271 11.75 -4.65 1.14
N LEU A 272 10.58 -4.02 0.95
CA LEU A 272 10.48 -2.57 1.12
C LEU A 272 10.31 -2.22 2.60
N PRO A 273 11.34 -1.66 3.24
CA PRO A 273 11.23 -1.29 4.65
C PRO A 273 10.27 -0.12 4.83
N ASN A 274 9.64 -0.07 5.99
CA ASN A 274 8.96 1.13 6.45
C ASN A 274 9.98 2.28 6.68
N PHE A 275 9.51 3.51 6.64
CA PHE A 275 10.38 4.66 6.89
C PHE A 275 10.82 4.71 8.34
N SER A 276 12.10 5.02 8.57
CA SER A 276 12.59 5.39 9.88
C SER A 276 12.02 6.75 10.32
N ALA A 277 12.09 7.05 11.61
CA ALA A 277 11.63 8.34 12.15
C ALA A 277 12.28 9.54 11.43
N ASN A 278 13.58 9.45 11.10
CA ASN A 278 14.30 10.50 10.35
C ASN A 278 13.76 10.68 8.92
N GLN A 279 13.39 9.60 8.24
CA GLN A 279 12.81 9.66 6.90
C GLN A 279 11.38 10.24 6.93
N VAL A 280 10.62 9.96 7.99
CA VAL A 280 9.32 10.59 8.22
C VAL A 280 9.49 12.10 8.44
N ILE A 281 10.41 12.52 9.31
CA ILE A 281 10.72 13.94 9.56
C ILE A 281 11.15 14.63 8.25
N GLU A 282 12.00 14.01 7.44
CA GLU A 282 12.43 14.56 6.15
C GLU A 282 11.24 14.76 5.20
N MET A 283 10.42 13.74 5.01
CA MET A 283 9.28 13.80 4.10
C MET A 283 8.21 14.79 4.58
N VAL A 284 7.75 14.63 5.81
CA VAL A 284 6.66 15.42 6.38
C VAL A 284 7.09 16.87 6.57
N GLY A 285 8.29 17.10 7.08
CA GLY A 285 8.82 18.44 7.27
C GLY A 285 9.10 19.18 5.96
N THR A 286 9.56 18.48 4.91
CA THR A 286 9.82 19.10 3.61
C THR A 286 8.51 19.46 2.90
N LEU A 287 7.58 18.52 2.76
CA LEU A 287 6.32 18.76 2.07
C LEU A 287 5.40 19.69 2.86
N GLY A 288 5.33 19.51 4.19
CA GLY A 288 4.51 20.34 5.08
C GLY A 288 4.91 21.81 5.00
N ARG A 289 6.20 22.13 5.11
CA ARG A 289 6.68 23.51 5.00
C ARG A 289 6.29 24.18 3.69
N LEU A 290 6.35 23.46 2.57
CA LEU A 290 5.90 23.97 1.27
C LEU A 290 4.40 24.31 1.26
N MET A 291 3.61 23.60 2.05
CA MET A 291 2.16 23.78 2.16
C MET A 291 1.75 24.73 3.30
N GLY A 292 2.71 25.35 3.97
CA GLY A 292 2.46 26.19 5.14
C GLY A 292 1.97 25.39 6.37
N LEU A 293 2.29 24.10 6.44
CA LEU A 293 2.05 23.23 7.57
C LEU A 293 3.37 22.99 8.32
N ASN A 294 3.37 23.26 9.61
CA ASN A 294 4.51 22.96 10.46
C ASN A 294 4.20 21.75 11.34
N PHE A 295 4.92 20.67 11.09
CA PHE A 295 4.88 19.45 11.90
C PHE A 295 6.13 19.42 12.79
N GLY A 296 5.96 19.49 14.08
CA GLY A 296 7.04 19.31 15.06
C GLY A 296 7.59 17.88 15.00
N THR A 297 8.80 17.69 15.51
CA THR A 297 9.43 16.35 15.60
C THR A 297 8.62 15.39 16.47
N ASP A 298 7.92 15.88 17.47
CA ASP A 298 7.01 15.12 18.33
C ASP A 298 5.77 14.61 17.55
N ILE A 299 5.22 15.43 16.65
CA ILE A 299 4.13 15.01 15.77
C ILE A 299 4.61 14.00 14.72
N CYS A 300 5.81 14.19 14.17
CA CYS A 300 6.42 13.20 13.28
C CYS A 300 6.66 11.86 13.97
N ALA A 301 7.01 11.86 15.26
CA ALA A 301 7.15 10.65 16.05
C ALA A 301 5.79 9.94 16.26
N LEU A 302 4.72 10.68 16.57
CA LEU A 302 3.37 10.13 16.65
C LEU A 302 2.91 9.54 15.31
N LEU A 303 3.10 10.28 14.20
CA LEU A 303 2.83 9.77 12.85
C LEU A 303 3.60 8.48 12.53
N HIS A 304 4.87 8.42 12.96
CA HIS A 304 5.67 7.22 12.77
C HIS A 304 5.10 6.03 13.54
N ASN A 305 4.75 6.20 14.82
CA ASN A 305 4.23 5.12 15.65
C ASN A 305 2.83 4.67 15.20
N ASP A 306 1.89 5.60 15.00
CA ASP A 306 0.53 5.28 14.61
C ASP A 306 0.46 4.62 13.21
N CYS A 307 1.33 5.04 12.29
CA CYS A 307 1.40 4.53 10.92
C CYS A 307 2.53 3.51 10.70
N GLY A 308 3.31 3.16 11.73
CA GLY A 308 4.44 2.22 11.64
C GLY A 308 5.50 2.59 10.61
N GLY A 309 5.71 3.87 10.35
CA GLY A 309 6.59 4.33 9.28
C GLY A 309 6.09 4.05 7.85
N HIS A 310 4.86 3.57 7.66
CA HIS A 310 4.33 3.24 6.33
C HIS A 310 4.11 4.51 5.49
N PRO A 311 4.87 4.72 4.38
CA PRO A 311 4.92 6.02 3.70
C PRO A 311 3.57 6.47 3.13
N PHE A 312 2.75 5.54 2.67
CA PHE A 312 1.42 5.86 2.15
C PHE A 312 0.46 6.30 3.26
N LEU A 313 0.41 5.59 4.40
CA LEU A 313 -0.46 5.94 5.52
C LEU A 313 -0.11 7.32 6.09
N ILE A 314 1.19 7.60 6.26
CA ILE A 314 1.67 8.91 6.71
C ILE A 314 1.22 10.02 5.76
N ARG A 315 1.40 9.83 4.44
CA ARG A 315 0.95 10.80 3.45
C ARG A 315 -0.56 11.04 3.51
N GLN A 316 -1.35 9.98 3.59
CA GLN A 316 -2.81 10.11 3.63
C GLN A 316 -3.28 10.81 4.92
N MET A 317 -2.63 10.55 6.05
CA MET A 317 -2.90 11.25 7.30
C MET A 317 -2.55 12.74 7.21
N CYS A 318 -1.37 13.07 6.67
CA CYS A 318 -0.97 14.46 6.45
C CYS A 318 -1.87 15.18 5.43
N SER A 319 -2.32 14.49 4.38
CA SER A 319 -3.31 14.99 3.42
C SER A 319 -4.64 15.30 4.10
N PHE A 320 -5.11 14.41 4.98
CA PHE A 320 -6.33 14.65 5.75
C PHE A 320 -6.20 15.91 6.63
N ILE A 321 -5.11 16.05 7.38
CA ILE A 321 -4.82 17.26 8.19
C ILE A 321 -4.79 18.51 7.30
N HIS A 322 -4.13 18.44 6.14
CA HIS A 322 -4.10 19.56 5.19
C HIS A 322 -5.50 20.02 4.78
N ASN A 323 -6.37 19.07 4.42
CA ASN A 323 -7.71 19.39 3.94
C ASN A 323 -8.63 19.90 5.05
N THR A 324 -8.49 19.35 6.28
CA THR A 324 -9.28 19.80 7.44
C THR A 324 -8.95 21.23 7.82
N TYR A 325 -7.67 21.61 7.86
CA TYR A 325 -7.22 22.95 8.27
C TYR A 325 -6.81 23.83 7.08
N LYS A 326 -7.43 23.65 5.91
CA LYS A 326 -7.03 24.28 4.64
C LYS A 326 -6.98 25.80 4.66
N ASN A 327 -7.86 26.43 5.43
CA ASN A 327 -7.99 27.89 5.46
C ASN A 327 -7.06 28.58 6.47
N GLU A 328 -6.36 27.79 7.29
CA GLU A 328 -5.49 28.28 8.36
C GLU A 328 -4.03 28.12 7.94
N ARG A 329 -3.41 29.16 7.36
CA ARG A 329 -2.03 29.10 6.89
C ARG A 329 -1.26 30.40 7.20
N PRO A 330 -0.03 30.30 7.72
CA PRO A 330 0.68 29.07 8.17
C PRO A 330 0.03 28.45 9.41
N PHE A 331 0.02 27.10 9.50
CA PHE A 331 -0.61 26.36 10.57
C PHE A 331 0.38 25.38 11.23
N THR A 332 0.46 25.40 12.56
CA THR A 332 1.28 24.45 13.32
C THR A 332 0.38 23.34 13.87
N VAL A 333 0.70 22.12 13.51
CA VAL A 333 -0.01 20.93 13.99
C VAL A 333 0.51 20.59 15.37
N ASP A 334 -0.31 20.77 16.39
CA ASP A 334 -0.01 20.36 17.76
C ASP A 334 -0.58 18.98 18.08
N LYS A 335 -0.31 18.46 19.29
CA LYS A 335 -0.77 17.14 19.73
C LYS A 335 -2.30 17.02 19.80
N ALA A 336 -3.00 18.09 20.16
CA ALA A 336 -4.46 18.08 20.26
C ALA A 336 -5.07 17.98 18.85
N THR A 337 -4.61 18.82 17.94
CA THR A 337 -4.99 18.80 16.51
C THR A 337 -4.73 17.42 15.89
N TYR A 338 -3.53 16.86 16.12
CA TYR A 338 -3.18 15.54 15.58
C TYR A 338 -4.11 14.43 16.11
N ARG A 339 -4.38 14.40 17.41
CA ARG A 339 -5.26 13.38 18.02
C ARG A 339 -6.70 13.47 17.51
N THR A 340 -7.22 14.68 17.35
CA THR A 340 -8.55 14.89 16.75
C THR A 340 -8.57 14.38 15.31
N ALA A 341 -7.59 14.77 14.49
CA ALA A 341 -7.48 14.32 13.13
C ALA A 341 -7.34 12.78 13.03
N LEU A 342 -6.58 12.15 13.92
CA LEU A 342 -6.42 10.69 13.94
C LEU A 342 -7.75 10.00 14.29
N ALA A 343 -8.51 10.53 15.25
CA ALA A 343 -9.82 9.99 15.60
C ALA A 343 -10.82 10.07 14.45
N ASP A 344 -10.86 11.20 13.75
CA ASP A 344 -11.74 11.42 12.59
C ASP A 344 -11.33 10.57 11.38
N TYR A 345 -10.01 10.32 11.21
CA TYR A 345 -9.46 9.54 10.09
C TYR A 345 -9.50 8.01 10.32
N LYS A 346 -9.92 7.56 11.48
CA LYS A 346 -9.88 6.14 11.88
C LYS A 346 -10.59 5.19 10.90
N SER A 347 -11.74 5.57 10.36
CA SER A 347 -12.49 4.75 9.39
C SER A 347 -11.71 4.54 8.07
N ASN A 348 -10.97 5.55 7.64
CA ASN A 348 -10.16 5.48 6.43
C ASN A 348 -8.94 4.56 6.66
N LEU A 349 -8.30 4.63 7.83
CA LEU A 349 -7.22 3.70 8.20
C LEU A 349 -7.69 2.25 8.19
N GLN A 350 -8.91 1.98 8.68
CA GLN A 350 -9.48 0.64 8.64
C GLN A 350 -9.60 0.09 7.21
N GLN A 351 -10.06 0.90 6.25
CA GLN A 351 -10.14 0.49 4.85
C GLN A 351 -8.76 0.15 4.26
N TYR A 352 -7.72 0.91 4.62
CA TYR A 352 -6.36 0.60 4.18
C TYR A 352 -5.81 -0.68 4.81
N PHE A 353 -6.10 -0.93 6.09
CA PHE A 353 -5.72 -2.18 6.73
C PHE A 353 -6.43 -3.38 6.11
N ASP A 354 -7.74 -3.28 5.81
CA ASP A 354 -8.46 -4.33 5.10
C ASP A 354 -7.81 -4.64 3.76
N MET A 355 -7.45 -3.61 2.98
CA MET A 355 -6.79 -3.79 1.68
C MET A 355 -5.40 -4.44 1.82
N MET A 356 -4.59 -4.05 2.81
CA MET A 356 -3.25 -4.59 3.02
C MET A 356 -3.30 -6.04 3.53
N LEU A 357 -4.17 -6.31 4.49
CA LEU A 357 -4.27 -7.61 5.15
C LEU A 357 -5.03 -8.65 4.34
N ASN A 358 -5.92 -8.25 3.42
CA ASN A 358 -6.59 -9.20 2.53
C ASN A 358 -5.60 -10.02 1.70
N VAL A 359 -4.52 -9.40 1.26
CA VAL A 359 -3.45 -10.09 0.53
C VAL A 359 -2.73 -11.09 1.45
N LEU A 360 -2.40 -10.66 2.67
CA LEU A 360 -1.75 -11.52 3.65
C LEU A 360 -2.64 -12.70 4.03
N SER A 361 -3.90 -12.47 4.36
CA SER A 361 -4.84 -13.54 4.73
C SER A 361 -5.11 -14.53 3.61
N SER A 362 -4.99 -14.11 2.34
CA SER A 362 -5.23 -14.97 1.19
C SER A 362 -4.00 -15.82 0.81
N TRP A 363 -2.80 -15.25 0.91
CA TRP A 363 -1.57 -15.90 0.43
C TRP A 363 -0.66 -16.41 1.56
N TYR A 364 -0.83 -15.86 2.76
CA TYR A 364 -0.05 -16.15 3.96
C TYR A 364 -0.98 -16.25 5.18
N PRO A 365 -1.95 -17.21 5.19
CA PRO A 365 -2.96 -17.30 6.25
C PRO A 365 -2.35 -17.54 7.63
N ASP A 366 -1.26 -18.29 7.72
CA ASP A 366 -0.60 -18.61 8.98
C ASP A 366 0.10 -17.38 9.57
N GLU A 367 0.79 -16.59 8.75
CA GLU A 367 1.37 -15.32 9.16
C GLU A 367 0.29 -14.31 9.57
N TYR A 368 -0.88 -14.35 8.91
CA TYR A 368 -2.02 -13.52 9.31
C TYR A 368 -2.57 -13.91 10.69
N GLU A 369 -2.69 -15.22 10.99
CA GLU A 369 -3.08 -15.69 12.33
C GLU A 369 -2.02 -15.33 13.38
N MET A 370 -0.73 -15.38 13.06
CA MET A 370 0.34 -14.92 13.96
C MET A 370 0.20 -13.43 14.30
N LEU A 371 -0.20 -12.58 13.35
CA LEU A 371 -0.50 -11.17 13.65
C LEU A 371 -1.69 -11.02 14.61
N ILE A 372 -2.71 -11.85 14.46
CA ILE A 372 -3.88 -11.86 15.36
C ILE A 372 -3.47 -12.29 16.77
N MET A 373 -2.61 -13.30 16.92
CA MET A 373 -2.08 -13.73 18.22
C MET A 373 -1.37 -12.58 18.94
N LEU A 374 -0.49 -11.85 18.23
CA LEU A 374 0.18 -10.68 18.81
C LEU A 374 -0.81 -9.57 19.19
N ALA A 375 -1.79 -9.29 18.34
CA ALA A 375 -2.80 -8.27 18.61
C ALA A 375 -3.68 -8.62 19.81
N LEU A 376 -3.97 -9.90 20.03
CA LEU A 376 -4.77 -10.39 21.16
C LEU A 376 -3.92 -10.65 22.43
N GLU A 377 -2.61 -10.36 22.38
CA GLU A 377 -1.64 -10.57 23.46
C GLU A 377 -1.42 -12.05 23.82
N ASP A 378 -1.71 -12.97 22.88
CA ASP A 378 -1.42 -14.39 23.01
C ASP A 378 0.04 -14.68 22.61
N ILE A 379 0.95 -14.20 23.45
CA ILE A 379 2.38 -14.23 23.22
C ILE A 379 2.95 -15.66 23.31
N GLU A 380 2.35 -16.53 24.14
CA GLU A 380 2.81 -17.91 24.32
C GLU A 380 2.61 -18.70 23.03
N THR A 381 1.39 -18.72 22.50
CA THR A 381 1.08 -19.40 21.23
C THR A 381 1.89 -18.82 20.07
N PHE A 382 2.03 -17.49 20.01
CA PHE A 382 2.88 -16.86 19.00
C PHE A 382 4.33 -17.37 19.06
N ASN A 383 4.92 -17.45 20.25
CA ASN A 383 6.32 -17.87 20.40
C ASN A 383 6.53 -19.36 20.05
N GLU A 384 5.56 -20.22 20.33
CA GLU A 384 5.59 -21.63 19.90
C GLU A 384 5.60 -21.74 18.37
N PHE A 385 4.66 -21.06 17.70
CA PHE A 385 4.61 -21.02 16.23
C PHE A 385 5.88 -20.41 15.62
N ALA A 386 6.38 -19.33 16.19
CA ALA A 386 7.57 -18.63 15.72
C ALA A 386 8.84 -19.52 15.81
N LYS A 387 8.92 -20.37 16.83
CA LYS A 387 10.05 -21.29 17.01
C LYS A 387 10.06 -22.38 15.94
N ASP A 388 8.89 -22.91 15.61
CA ASP A 388 8.77 -24.00 14.64
C ASP A 388 8.80 -23.49 13.19
N ASN A 389 8.42 -22.21 12.96
CA ASN A 389 8.29 -21.61 11.64
C ASN A 389 9.01 -20.26 11.52
N PRO A 390 10.35 -20.21 11.61
CA PRO A 390 11.10 -18.94 11.58
C PRO A 390 10.91 -18.15 10.28
N SER A 391 10.68 -18.79 9.15
CA SER A 391 10.44 -18.14 7.87
C SER A 391 9.16 -17.28 7.87
N MET A 392 8.13 -17.68 8.60
CA MET A 392 6.89 -16.88 8.74
C MET A 392 7.15 -15.58 9.51
N VAL A 393 7.99 -15.67 10.56
CA VAL A 393 8.41 -14.48 11.32
C VAL A 393 9.24 -13.56 10.44
N ASP A 394 10.14 -14.12 9.63
CA ASP A 394 10.97 -13.33 8.70
C ASP A 394 10.10 -12.64 7.64
N HIS A 395 9.04 -13.24 7.14
CA HIS A 395 8.05 -12.58 6.28
C HIS A 395 7.39 -11.39 6.99
N LEU A 396 6.88 -11.58 8.20
CA LEU A 396 6.22 -10.51 8.96
C LEU A 396 7.15 -9.34 9.29
N LEU A 397 8.42 -9.64 9.66
CA LEU A 397 9.47 -8.64 9.85
C LEU A 397 9.78 -7.90 8.55
N SER A 398 9.93 -8.65 7.46
CA SER A 398 10.27 -8.13 6.13
C SER A 398 9.18 -7.25 5.54
N PHE A 399 7.91 -7.59 5.78
CA PHE A 399 6.78 -6.73 5.43
C PHE A 399 6.61 -5.53 6.36
N GLY A 400 7.39 -5.44 7.44
CA GLY A 400 7.32 -4.34 8.41
C GLY A 400 6.05 -4.34 9.25
N LEU A 401 5.39 -5.50 9.41
CA LEU A 401 4.17 -5.65 10.22
C LEU A 401 4.48 -5.88 11.69
N ILE A 402 5.60 -6.53 11.98
CA ILE A 402 6.11 -6.73 13.33
C ILE A 402 7.53 -6.20 13.45
N GLN A 403 7.96 -5.96 14.69
CA GLN A 403 9.32 -5.56 15.03
C GLN A 403 9.76 -6.24 16.33
N LYS A 404 11.08 -6.29 16.55
CA LYS A 404 11.63 -6.73 17.83
C LYS A 404 11.70 -5.54 18.80
N SER A 405 11.07 -5.66 19.93
CA SER A 405 11.20 -4.72 21.05
C SER A 405 12.58 -4.80 21.69
N TYR A 406 12.94 -3.82 22.53
CA TYR A 406 14.18 -3.80 23.31
C TYR A 406 14.38 -5.07 24.17
N ASN A 407 13.31 -5.72 24.58
CA ASN A 407 13.33 -6.98 25.36
C ASN A 407 13.35 -8.23 24.45
N HIS A 408 13.71 -8.09 23.20
CA HIS A 408 13.70 -9.15 22.19
C HIS A 408 12.34 -9.82 21.94
N LYS A 409 11.25 -9.24 22.44
CA LYS A 409 9.89 -9.69 22.15
C LYS A 409 9.40 -9.13 20.83
N TYR A 410 8.61 -9.91 20.11
CA TYR A 410 7.94 -9.45 18.91
C TYR A 410 6.71 -8.61 19.28
N VAL A 411 6.53 -7.49 18.62
CA VAL A 411 5.39 -6.58 18.76
C VAL A 411 4.94 -6.10 17.38
N LEU A 412 3.67 -5.70 17.27
CA LEU A 412 3.18 -5.06 16.05
C LEU A 412 3.90 -3.72 15.82
N SER A 413 4.22 -3.43 14.57
CA SER A 413 4.95 -2.21 14.20
C SER A 413 4.05 -0.96 14.11
N LEU A 414 2.72 -1.14 14.07
CA LEU A 414 1.74 -0.08 13.88
C LEU A 414 0.72 -0.12 15.03
N ASP A 415 0.68 0.92 15.87
CA ASP A 415 -0.27 1.01 16.99
C ASP A 415 -1.73 1.00 16.48
N SER A 416 -2.00 1.70 15.38
CA SER A 416 -3.34 1.73 14.79
C SER A 416 -3.78 0.38 14.17
N LEU A 417 -2.84 -0.43 13.67
CA LEU A 417 -3.10 -1.78 13.19
C LEU A 417 -3.44 -2.73 14.36
N GLU A 418 -2.72 -2.60 15.46
CA GLU A 418 -2.99 -3.38 16.66
C GLU A 418 -4.44 -3.15 17.16
N ILE A 419 -4.82 -1.88 17.29
CA ILE A 419 -6.18 -1.51 17.65
C ILE A 419 -7.21 -2.05 16.65
N TYR A 420 -6.91 -1.99 15.36
CA TYR A 420 -7.78 -2.53 14.32
C TYR A 420 -7.95 -4.04 14.44
N LEU A 421 -6.86 -4.81 14.57
CA LEU A 421 -6.90 -6.27 14.70
C LEU A 421 -7.60 -6.71 15.98
N LYS A 422 -7.35 -6.05 17.12
CA LYS A 422 -8.07 -6.28 18.40
C LYS A 422 -9.58 -6.10 18.21
N ASN A 423 -10.01 -5.02 17.56
CA ASN A 423 -11.42 -4.75 17.36
C ASN A 423 -12.09 -5.74 16.39
N LYS A 424 -11.40 -6.09 15.29
CA LYS A 424 -11.88 -7.04 14.27
C LYS A 424 -12.01 -8.45 14.83
N ASN A 425 -11.07 -8.86 15.68
CA ASN A 425 -10.94 -10.21 16.20
C ASN A 425 -11.30 -10.35 17.68
N LYS A 426 -11.92 -9.34 18.29
CA LYS A 426 -12.24 -9.32 19.75
C LYS A 426 -13.07 -10.51 20.23
N PHE A 427 -13.68 -11.25 19.32
CA PHE A 427 -14.45 -12.47 19.60
C PHE A 427 -13.69 -13.76 19.21
N LYS A 428 -12.46 -13.64 18.70
CA LYS A 428 -11.56 -14.72 18.32
C LYS A 428 -10.52 -15.03 19.40
N LYS A 429 -10.78 -14.79 20.68
CA LYS A 429 -9.87 -15.27 21.72
C LYS A 429 -9.69 -16.79 21.56
N ILE A 430 -8.48 -17.20 21.18
CA ILE A 430 -8.18 -18.55 20.73
C ILE A 430 -8.17 -19.52 21.91
N THR A 431 -7.91 -19.03 23.13
CA THR A 431 -7.99 -19.81 24.39
C THR A 431 -8.61 -18.97 25.48
N LEU A 432 -9.93 -19.00 25.56
CA LEU A 432 -10.62 -18.55 26.77
C LEU A 432 -10.58 -19.68 27.79
N SER A 433 -10.15 -19.43 29.01
CA SER A 433 -10.43 -20.32 30.12
C SER A 433 -11.95 -20.53 30.25
N ASP A 434 -12.37 -21.60 30.89
CA ASP A 434 -13.81 -21.85 31.04
C ASP A 434 -14.53 -20.76 31.80
N GLU A 435 -13.85 -20.08 32.73
CA GLU A 435 -14.36 -18.90 33.44
C GLU A 435 -14.55 -17.70 32.47
N GLU A 436 -13.58 -17.40 31.64
CA GLU A 436 -13.66 -16.33 30.61
C GLU A 436 -14.74 -16.61 29.56
N LYS A 437 -14.93 -17.90 29.18
CA LYS A 437 -16.04 -18.31 28.30
C LYS A 437 -17.41 -18.02 28.93
N LEU A 438 -17.56 -18.36 30.19
CA LEU A 438 -18.79 -18.08 30.95
C LEU A 438 -19.06 -16.57 31.10
N GLU A 439 -18.02 -15.80 31.36
CA GLU A 439 -18.13 -14.34 31.43
C GLU A 439 -18.54 -13.73 30.08
N GLU A 440 -17.90 -14.12 28.99
CA GLU A 440 -18.22 -13.65 27.62
C GLU A 440 -19.65 -14.06 27.21
N ILE A 441 -20.07 -15.29 27.49
CA ILE A 441 -21.45 -15.74 27.26
C ILE A 441 -22.44 -14.88 28.02
N SER A 442 -22.14 -14.60 29.30
CA SER A 442 -22.98 -13.75 30.16
C SER A 442 -23.07 -12.31 29.64
N LEU A 443 -21.96 -11.73 29.20
CA LEU A 443 -21.94 -10.40 28.59
C LEU A 443 -22.76 -10.34 27.29
N ARG A 444 -22.62 -11.35 26.41
CA ARG A 444 -23.40 -11.42 25.16
C ARG A 444 -24.88 -11.60 25.42
N ARG A 445 -25.23 -12.48 26.35
CA ARG A 445 -26.62 -12.69 26.78
C ARG A 445 -27.24 -11.38 27.28
N ASN A 446 -26.55 -10.66 28.18
CA ASN A 446 -27.04 -9.40 28.71
C ASN A 446 -27.20 -8.31 27.63
N ARG A 447 -26.29 -8.23 26.66
CA ARG A 447 -26.41 -7.31 25.52
C ARG A 447 -27.60 -7.65 24.63
N LEU A 448 -27.80 -8.93 24.34
CA LEU A 448 -28.92 -9.41 23.53
C LEU A 448 -30.25 -9.13 24.24
N GLU A 449 -30.34 -9.46 25.54
CA GLU A 449 -31.51 -9.20 26.36
C GLU A 449 -31.87 -7.71 26.38
N LYS A 450 -30.90 -6.81 26.59
CA LYS A 450 -31.14 -5.37 26.52
C LYS A 450 -31.68 -4.91 25.17
N LYS A 451 -31.14 -5.45 24.05
CA LYS A 451 -31.63 -5.14 22.71
C LYS A 451 -33.07 -5.65 22.51
N LEU A 452 -33.38 -6.87 22.97
CA LEU A 452 -34.72 -7.43 22.88
C LEU A 452 -35.74 -6.62 23.68
N ARG A 453 -35.40 -6.25 24.93
CA ARG A 453 -36.23 -5.41 25.75
C ARG A 453 -36.53 -4.05 25.13
N ASN A 454 -35.53 -3.41 24.49
CA ASN A 454 -35.72 -2.17 23.75
C ASN A 454 -36.60 -2.35 22.51
N LEU A 455 -36.46 -3.45 21.79
CA LEU A 455 -37.31 -3.77 20.65
C LEU A 455 -38.76 -3.98 21.07
N ILE A 456 -39.00 -4.72 22.16
CA ILE A 456 -40.32 -4.94 22.74
C ILE A 456 -40.92 -3.61 23.19
N LEU A 457 -40.16 -2.77 23.90
CA LEU A 457 -40.62 -1.46 24.33
C LEU A 457 -41.08 -0.59 23.18
N ASN A 458 -40.26 -0.49 22.14
CA ASN A 458 -40.53 0.32 20.96
C ASN A 458 -41.72 -0.24 20.17
N GLY A 459 -41.78 -1.57 19.99
CA GLY A 459 -42.89 -2.25 19.32
C GLY A 459 -44.24 -2.05 20.05
N LEU A 460 -44.24 -2.21 21.36
CA LEU A 460 -45.44 -1.97 22.17
C LEU A 460 -45.89 -0.50 22.15
N ARG A 461 -44.97 0.44 22.23
CA ARG A 461 -45.25 1.88 22.13
C ARG A 461 -45.81 2.25 20.77
N PHE A 462 -45.25 1.69 19.71
CA PHE A 462 -45.71 1.92 18.35
C PHE A 462 -47.11 1.35 18.10
N ALA A 463 -47.36 0.10 18.57
CA ALA A 463 -48.63 -0.59 18.33
C ALA A 463 -49.77 -0.10 19.23
N TYR A 464 -49.50 0.23 20.50
CA TYR A 464 -50.55 0.45 21.51
C TYR A 464 -50.52 1.81 22.20
N GLY A 465 -49.47 2.64 21.90
CA GLY A 465 -49.34 3.99 22.46
C GLY A 465 -49.40 4.00 24.00
N LYS A 466 -50.37 4.74 24.54
CA LYS A 466 -50.58 4.86 26.00
C LYS A 466 -51.02 3.55 26.67
N LYS A 467 -51.57 2.57 25.93
CA LYS A 467 -51.97 1.25 26.44
C LYS A 467 -50.87 0.20 26.41
N ALA A 468 -49.66 0.55 25.99
CA ALA A 468 -48.52 -0.37 25.89
C ALA A 468 -48.17 -1.09 27.20
N GLN A 469 -48.35 -0.44 28.34
CA GLN A 469 -48.11 -1.02 29.66
C GLN A 469 -49.16 -2.08 30.01
N GLU A 470 -50.45 -1.82 29.73
CA GLU A 470 -51.55 -2.76 29.96
C GLU A 470 -51.38 -4.03 29.12
N GLU A 471 -51.00 -3.87 27.86
CA GLU A 471 -50.76 -5.00 26.96
C GLU A 471 -49.53 -5.83 27.39
N LEU A 472 -48.46 -5.19 27.84
CA LEU A 472 -47.29 -5.89 28.39
C LEU A 472 -47.70 -6.71 29.65
N LEU A 473 -48.48 -6.11 30.56
CA LEU A 473 -48.96 -6.79 31.79
C LEU A 473 -49.85 -8.01 31.48
N LYS A 474 -50.63 -7.99 30.38
CA LYS A 474 -51.42 -9.15 29.96
C LYS A 474 -50.57 -10.35 29.57
N ALA A 475 -49.39 -10.12 29.02
CA ALA A 475 -48.45 -11.17 28.63
C ALA A 475 -47.68 -11.78 29.81
N ILE A 476 -47.76 -11.18 31.01
CA ILE A 476 -47.05 -11.66 32.21
C ILE A 476 -47.98 -12.64 32.97
N PRO A 477 -47.45 -13.76 33.52
CA PRO A 477 -48.17 -14.69 34.36
C PRO A 477 -48.93 -14.02 35.49
N GLU A 478 -50.11 -14.50 35.84
CA GLU A 478 -51.04 -13.84 36.76
C GLU A 478 -50.49 -13.67 38.18
N ASP A 479 -49.73 -14.63 38.63
CA ASP A 479 -49.04 -14.63 39.94
C ASP A 479 -48.02 -13.50 40.12
N ARG A 480 -47.48 -12.98 39.02
CA ARG A 480 -46.49 -11.87 39.01
C ARG A 480 -47.12 -10.53 38.64
N ARG A 481 -48.27 -10.54 37.93
CA ARG A 481 -48.92 -9.36 37.37
C ARG A 481 -49.32 -8.33 38.45
N GLU A 482 -49.85 -8.81 39.58
CA GLU A 482 -50.26 -7.92 40.67
C GLU A 482 -49.13 -7.14 41.31
N LYS A 483 -47.95 -7.79 41.45
CA LYS A 483 -46.73 -7.15 42.00
C LYS A 483 -46.13 -6.10 41.08
N LEU A 484 -46.40 -6.20 39.80
CA LEU A 484 -45.79 -5.36 38.74
C LEU A 484 -46.76 -4.25 38.25
N ARG A 485 -48.00 -4.21 38.72
CA ARG A 485 -49.05 -3.24 38.24
C ARG A 485 -48.67 -1.78 38.50
N SER A 486 -47.89 -1.48 39.56
CA SER A 486 -47.48 -0.14 39.92
C SER A 486 -46.20 0.32 39.18
N SER A 487 -45.47 -0.59 38.49
CA SER A 487 -44.22 -0.29 37.82
C SER A 487 -44.47 0.34 36.46
N SER A 488 -43.66 1.33 36.09
CA SER A 488 -43.71 1.92 34.74
C SER A 488 -43.28 0.91 33.64
N ILE A 489 -43.71 1.10 32.42
CA ILE A 489 -43.27 0.24 31.30
C ILE A 489 -41.75 0.26 31.11
N ASN A 490 -41.09 1.37 31.44
CA ASN A 490 -39.61 1.47 31.40
C ASN A 490 -38.99 0.64 32.53
N ASP A 491 -39.58 0.60 33.72
CA ASP A 491 -39.09 -0.19 34.87
C ASP A 491 -39.33 -1.69 34.60
N LEU A 492 -40.48 -2.04 34.03
CA LEU A 492 -40.80 -3.43 33.63
C LEU A 492 -39.82 -3.99 32.60
N LEU A 493 -39.37 -3.19 31.68
CA LEU A 493 -38.41 -3.56 30.64
C LEU A 493 -36.97 -3.14 30.97
N SER A 494 -36.71 -2.68 32.22
CA SER A 494 -35.36 -2.45 32.71
C SER A 494 -34.62 -3.77 32.96
N ASN A 495 -33.29 -3.69 33.01
CA ASN A 495 -32.42 -4.89 33.17
C ASN A 495 -32.60 -5.60 34.54
N ASN A 496 -33.23 -4.97 35.51
CA ASN A 496 -33.38 -5.49 36.89
C ASN A 496 -34.67 -6.24 37.15
N THR A 497 -35.55 -6.33 36.17
CA THR A 497 -36.87 -6.97 36.34
C THR A 497 -36.87 -8.36 35.70
N GLN A 498 -37.10 -9.40 36.50
CA GLN A 498 -37.33 -10.76 36.02
C GLN A 498 -38.74 -10.86 35.42
N LEU A 499 -38.89 -10.59 34.16
CA LEU A 499 -40.16 -10.63 33.43
C LEU A 499 -40.54 -12.01 32.95
N PHE A 500 -39.55 -12.87 32.71
CA PHE A 500 -39.75 -14.22 32.14
C PHE A 500 -39.11 -15.28 33.00
#